data_e6fb6c9cd41d5156cf0551da00e8aaaa
#
_entry.id   e6fb6c9cd41d5156cf0551da00e8aaaa
#
_cell.length_a   1.000
_cell.length_b   1.000
_cell.length_c   1.000
_cell.angle_alpha   90.00
_cell.angle_beta   90.00
_cell.angle_gamma   90.00
#
_symmetry.space_group_name_H-M   'P 1'
#
loop_
_entity.id
_entity.type
_entity.pdbx_description
1 polymer ?
#
loop_
_entity_poly.entity_id
_entity_poly.type
_entity_poly.pdbx_seq_one_letter_code
_entity_poly.pdbx_strand_id
1 'polypeptide(L)'
;MVVFNKTKRSGVKKPFRLEEIWRIRTRLEIENNLMQLALLNLAIDSKLRASDLLALRICDVSSQDRIFNRVKHIQLKTDIEVQFEITSRTQQSLMKWILIASLSSRDFLFPSQRREHKAISYKLFVLSLSS
;
A
#
# COMPACT_ATOMS: atom_id res chain seq x y z
N MET A 1 4.47 -10.00 -4.41
CA MET A 1 4.34 -9.56 -4.59
C MET A 1 3.50 -9.12 -4.71
N VAL A 2 3.63 -8.74 -4.55
CA VAL A 2 2.81 -8.15 -4.56
C VAL A 2 2.10 -8.56 -5.37
N VAL A 3 1.88 -8.93 -5.60
CA VAL A 3 1.39 -9.29 -6.26
C VAL A 3 0.82 -9.19 -7.11
N PHE A 4 0.83 -9.24 -7.30
CA PHE A 4 0.29 -8.85 -8.26
C PHE A 4 0.21 -9.81 -9.28
N ASN A 5 0.27 -10.53 -9.22
CA ASN A 5 0.17 -11.20 -10.06
C ASN A 5 -0.50 -12.12 -10.17
N LYS A 6 -0.93 -12.48 -10.10
CA LYS A 6 -1.45 -13.15 -10.19
C LYS A 6 -1.84 -13.59 -11.08
N THR A 7 -1.85 -13.88 -11.61
CA THR A 7 -2.24 -14.16 -12.38
C THR A 7 -2.30 -14.78 -13.17
N LYS A 8 -2.31 -15.27 -13.47
CA LYS A 8 -2.33 -15.78 -14.14
C LYS A 8 -1.89 -16.34 -14.82
N ARG A 9 -1.63 -16.86 -15.17
CA ARG A 9 -1.28 -17.39 -15.88
C ARG A 9 -0.41 -17.44 -16.38
N SER A 10 -0.11 -17.63 -16.48
CA SER A 10 0.62 -17.75 -17.07
C SER A 10 1.51 -17.24 -17.24
N GLY A 11 1.65 -16.94 -17.42
CA GLY A 11 2.43 -16.32 -17.62
C GLY A 11 3.10 -15.81 -16.85
N VAL A 12 3.07 -15.71 -16.51
CA VAL A 12 3.68 -15.44 -15.75
C VAL A 12 4.21 -14.24 -15.53
N LYS A 13 3.76 -13.40 -14.87
CA LYS A 13 4.32 -12.29 -14.56
C LYS A 13 5.31 -12.50 -13.56
N LYS A 14 6.45 -11.97 -13.69
CA LYS A 14 7.48 -12.02 -12.71
C LYS A 14 7.29 -10.93 -11.72
N PRO A 15 7.71 -11.11 -10.50
CA PRO A 15 7.68 -10.02 -9.53
C PRO A 15 8.58 -8.89 -10.00
N PHE A 16 8.37 -7.70 -9.55
CA PHE A 16 9.25 -6.58 -9.87
C PHE A 16 10.63 -6.85 -9.34
N ARG A 17 11.63 -6.53 -10.11
CA ARG A 17 13.00 -6.63 -9.66
C ARG A 17 13.31 -5.49 -8.73
N LEU A 18 14.31 -5.68 -7.92
CA LEU A 18 14.72 -4.64 -6.98
C LEU A 18 15.03 -3.34 -7.67
N GLU A 19 15.70 -3.38 -8.81
CA GLU A 19 16.00 -2.16 -9.53
C GLU A 19 14.76 -1.49 -10.03
N GLU A 20 13.75 -2.23 -10.42
CA GLU A 20 12.51 -1.66 -10.89
C GLU A 20 11.77 -0.98 -9.74
N ILE A 21 11.80 -1.59 -8.57
CA ILE A 21 11.19 -1.01 -7.40
C ILE A 21 11.86 0.30 -7.04
N TRP A 22 13.20 0.33 -7.08
CA TRP A 22 13.92 1.55 -6.77
C TRP A 22 13.63 2.65 -7.77
N ARG A 23 13.49 2.30 -9.03
CA ARG A 23 13.19 3.28 -10.07
C ARG A 23 11.80 3.86 -9.87
N ILE A 24 10.82 3.02 -9.58
CA ILE A 24 9.47 3.49 -9.35
C ILE A 24 9.41 4.36 -8.12
N ARG A 25 10.07 3.94 -7.06
CA ARG A 25 10.10 4.70 -5.81
C ARG A 25 10.71 6.07 -6.02
N THR A 26 11.83 6.14 -6.72
CA THR A 26 12.50 7.39 -6.99
C THR A 26 11.59 8.32 -7.80
N ARG A 27 10.92 7.78 -8.78
CA ARG A 27 10.02 8.58 -9.58
C ARG A 27 8.89 9.15 -8.75
N LEU A 28 8.31 8.34 -7.88
CA LEU A 28 7.23 8.83 -7.01
C LEU A 28 7.74 9.90 -6.05
N GLU A 29 8.97 9.77 -5.59
CA GLU A 29 9.56 10.79 -4.73
C GLU A 29 9.76 12.08 -5.49
N ILE A 30 10.27 12.02 -6.70
CA ILE A 30 10.50 13.20 -7.50
C ILE A 30 9.18 13.89 -7.82
N GLU A 31 8.16 13.12 -8.10
CA GLU A 31 6.85 13.66 -8.42
C GLU A 31 6.07 14.08 -7.18
N ASN A 32 6.63 13.80 -6.02
CA ASN A 32 5.98 14.12 -4.76
C ASN A 32 4.59 13.48 -4.65
N ASN A 33 4.46 12.28 -5.18
CA ASN A 33 3.21 11.55 -5.13
C ASN A 33 3.13 10.76 -3.84
N LEU A 34 2.73 11.44 -2.77
CA LEU A 34 2.81 10.88 -1.42
C LEU A 34 1.92 9.67 -1.21
N MET A 35 0.73 9.68 -1.79
CA MET A 35 -0.16 8.54 -1.62
C MET A 35 0.42 7.29 -2.25
N GLN A 36 0.87 7.40 -3.48
CA GLN A 36 1.39 6.23 -4.17
C GLN A 36 2.72 5.77 -3.61
N LEU A 37 3.52 6.69 -3.11
CA LEU A 37 4.77 6.32 -2.47
C LEU A 37 4.50 5.54 -1.19
N ALA A 38 3.57 6.00 -0.38
CA ALA A 38 3.20 5.29 0.84
C ALA A 38 2.58 3.92 0.50
N LEU A 39 1.78 3.87 -0.54
CA LEU A 39 1.16 2.63 -0.97
C LEU A 39 2.22 1.62 -1.42
N LEU A 40 3.17 2.04 -2.22
CA LEU A 40 4.24 1.17 -2.68
C LEU A 40 5.06 0.65 -1.51
N ASN A 41 5.47 1.54 -0.63
CA ASN A 41 6.29 1.14 0.51
C ASN A 41 5.55 0.14 1.41
N LEU A 42 4.28 0.39 1.67
CA LEU A 42 3.51 -0.51 2.52
C LEU A 42 3.25 -1.84 1.81
N ALA A 43 3.02 -1.81 0.53
CA ALA A 43 2.82 -3.04 -0.24
C ALA A 43 4.05 -3.95 -0.13
N ILE A 44 5.21 -3.36 -0.22
CA ILE A 44 6.47 -4.11 -0.12
C ILE A 44 6.63 -4.69 1.28
N ASP A 45 6.40 -3.88 2.30
CA ASP A 45 6.60 -4.33 3.68
C ASP A 45 5.58 -5.39 4.08
N SER A 46 4.33 -5.20 3.68
CA SER A 46 3.26 -6.06 4.17
C SER A 46 3.10 -7.33 3.38
N LYS A 47 3.44 -7.30 2.10
CA LYS A 47 3.21 -8.40 1.18
C LYS A 47 1.74 -8.80 1.11
N LEU A 48 0.85 -7.89 1.44
CA LEU A 48 -0.58 -8.15 1.39
C LEU A 48 -1.06 -8.14 -0.05
N ARG A 49 -2.15 -8.83 -0.31
CA ARG A 49 -2.81 -8.73 -1.59
C ARG A 49 -3.37 -7.34 -1.74
N ALA A 50 -3.57 -6.92 -2.97
CA ALA A 50 -4.10 -5.58 -3.22
C ALA A 50 -5.42 -5.34 -2.50
N SER A 51 -6.31 -6.30 -2.50
CA SER A 51 -7.61 -6.13 -1.84
C SER A 51 -7.46 -5.90 -0.35
N ASP A 52 -6.54 -6.61 0.29
CA ASP A 52 -6.30 -6.43 1.72
C ASP A 52 -5.63 -5.09 2.00
N LEU A 53 -4.65 -4.74 1.17
CA LEU A 53 -3.92 -3.50 1.33
C LEU A 53 -4.86 -2.30 1.21
N LEU A 54 -5.73 -2.34 0.21
CA LEU A 54 -6.63 -1.23 -0.05
C LEU A 54 -7.82 -1.18 0.90
N ALA A 55 -8.00 -2.20 1.69
CA ALA A 55 -9.05 -2.21 2.71
C ALA A 55 -8.58 -1.67 4.05
N LEU A 56 -7.29 -1.38 4.19
CA LEU A 56 -6.76 -0.87 5.44
C LEU A 56 -7.29 0.53 5.73
N ARG A 57 -7.56 0.76 7.01
CA ARG A 57 -7.96 2.09 7.47
C ARG A 57 -6.83 2.67 8.28
N ILE A 58 -6.89 3.95 8.53
CA ILE A 58 -5.85 4.63 9.30
C ILE A 58 -5.65 3.95 10.64
N CYS A 59 -6.74 3.61 11.31
CA CYS A 59 -6.64 3.01 12.64
C CYS A 59 -6.00 1.63 12.63
N ASP A 60 -5.92 0.99 11.46
CA ASP A 60 -5.27 -0.32 11.38
C ASP A 60 -3.76 -0.21 11.45
N VAL A 61 -3.21 0.92 11.06
CA VAL A 61 -1.76 1.08 11.00
C VAL A 61 -1.24 2.14 11.96
N SER A 62 -2.12 2.87 12.62
CA SER A 62 -1.65 3.96 13.47
C SER A 62 -2.57 4.21 14.66
N SER A 63 -2.03 4.91 15.63
CA SER A 63 -2.79 5.35 16.81
C SER A 63 -2.17 6.64 17.29
N GLN A 64 -3.00 7.68 17.46
CA GLN A 64 -2.52 8.95 17.99
C GLN A 64 -1.23 9.43 17.41
N ASP A 65 -1.12 9.78 16.30
CA ASP A 65 0.06 10.37 15.68
C ASP A 65 1.27 9.45 15.59
N ARG A 66 1.05 8.16 15.73
CA ARG A 66 2.14 7.22 15.60
C ARG A 66 1.77 6.11 14.67
N ILE A 67 2.68 5.72 13.80
CA ILE A 67 2.50 4.54 12.96
C ILE A 67 3.03 3.34 13.74
N PHE A 68 2.29 2.26 13.73
CA PHE A 68 2.73 1.05 14.44
C PHE A 68 3.96 0.45 13.79
N ASN A 69 4.80 -0.19 14.57
CA ASN A 69 5.92 -0.94 14.03
C ASN A 69 5.49 -2.27 13.46
N ARG A 70 4.43 -2.83 13.98
CA ARG A 70 3.95 -4.13 13.57
C ARG A 70 2.44 -4.11 13.51
N VAL A 71 1.89 -4.73 12.49
CA VAL A 71 0.45 -4.72 12.28
C VAL A 71 -0.04 -6.14 12.11
N LYS A 72 -1.20 -6.42 12.66
CA LYS A 72 -1.89 -7.67 12.43
C LYS A 72 -3.07 -7.40 11.53
N HIS A 73 -3.30 -8.27 10.59
CA HIS A 73 -4.39 -8.08 9.64
C HIS A 73 -5.04 -9.44 9.36
N ILE A 74 -6.35 -9.46 9.31
CA ILE A 74 -7.07 -10.67 8.96
C ILE A 74 -7.39 -10.59 7.47
N GLN A 75 -6.87 -11.54 6.72
CA GLN A 75 -7.03 -11.53 5.28
C GLN A 75 -8.49 -11.70 4.90
N LEU A 76 -8.93 -10.93 3.93
CA LEU A 76 -10.33 -10.94 3.55
C LEU A 76 -10.77 -12.26 2.94
N LYS A 77 -9.91 -12.87 2.16
CA LYS A 77 -10.30 -14.08 1.47
C LYS A 77 -10.20 -15.33 2.32
N THR A 78 -9.26 -15.40 3.20
CA THR A 78 -8.96 -16.65 3.92
C THR A 78 -9.31 -16.58 5.39
N ASP A 79 -9.56 -15.41 5.91
CA ASP A 79 -9.77 -15.19 7.34
C ASP A 79 -8.56 -15.56 8.19
N ILE A 80 -7.40 -15.67 7.56
CA ILE A 80 -6.19 -16.00 8.30
C ILE A 80 -5.52 -14.71 8.74
N GLU A 81 -5.09 -14.67 9.99
CA GLU A 81 -4.38 -13.52 10.50
C GLU A 81 -2.93 -13.55 10.04
N VAL A 82 -2.44 -12.45 9.56
CA VAL A 82 -1.04 -12.29 9.20
C VAL A 82 -0.48 -11.11 9.95
N GLN A 83 0.82 -11.10 10.14
CA GLN A 83 1.48 -9.97 10.78
C GLN A 83 2.58 -9.48 9.88
N PHE A 84 2.83 -8.21 9.91
CA PHE A 84 3.96 -7.66 9.15
C PHE A 84 4.53 -6.47 9.91
N GLU A 85 5.76 -6.14 9.59
CA GLU A 85 6.44 -5.01 10.20
C GLU A 85 6.45 -3.85 9.23
N ILE A 86 6.33 -2.66 9.75
CA ILE A 86 6.39 -1.46 8.95
C ILE A 86 7.75 -0.82 9.21
N THR A 87 8.59 -0.79 8.19
CA THR A 87 9.95 -0.24 8.32
C THR A 87 9.91 1.26 8.53
N SER A 88 10.98 1.83 8.99
CA SER A 88 11.08 3.27 9.23
C SER A 88 10.74 4.08 8.00
N ARG A 89 11.22 3.67 6.85
CA ARG A 89 10.94 4.36 5.60
C ARG A 89 9.44 4.42 5.34
N THR A 90 8.77 3.28 5.53
CA THR A 90 7.34 3.19 5.30
C THR A 90 6.57 4.00 6.33
N GLN A 91 7.03 3.96 7.57
CA GLN A 91 6.39 4.77 8.61
C GLN A 91 6.42 6.24 8.26
N GLN A 92 7.54 6.72 7.77
CA GLN A 92 7.67 8.12 7.38
C GLN A 92 6.78 8.45 6.20
N SER A 93 6.72 7.57 5.20
CA SER A 93 5.86 7.77 4.05
C SER A 93 4.41 7.84 4.44
N LEU A 94 3.99 6.94 5.32
CA LEU A 94 2.61 6.90 5.77
C LEU A 94 2.25 8.14 6.56
N MET A 95 3.15 8.58 7.43
CA MET A 95 2.89 9.76 8.24
C MET A 95 2.74 10.99 7.36
N LYS A 96 3.61 11.17 6.39
CA LYS A 96 3.51 12.30 5.49
C LYS A 96 2.20 12.28 4.71
N TRP A 97 1.84 11.10 4.22
CA TRP A 97 0.62 10.97 3.46
C TRP A 97 -0.61 11.29 4.32
N ILE A 98 -0.67 10.73 5.51
CA ILE A 98 -1.81 10.92 6.40
C ILE A 98 -1.96 12.40 6.78
N LEU A 99 -0.86 13.05 7.05
CA LEU A 99 -0.91 14.46 7.43
C LEU A 99 -1.35 15.35 6.28
N ILE A 100 -0.81 15.12 5.10
CA ILE A 100 -1.14 15.92 3.95
C ILE A 100 -2.60 15.72 3.54
N ALA A 101 -3.08 14.51 3.64
CA ALA A 101 -4.44 14.19 3.23
C ALA A 101 -5.46 14.49 4.30
N SER A 102 -5.02 14.82 5.50
CA SER A 102 -5.91 15.12 6.62
C SER A 102 -6.87 13.98 6.89
N LEU A 103 -6.36 12.76 6.87
CA LEU A 103 -7.20 11.60 7.08
C LEU A 103 -7.44 11.34 8.55
N SER A 104 -8.60 10.85 8.87
CA SER A 104 -8.93 10.51 10.25
C SER A 104 -8.94 9.01 10.45
N SER A 105 -9.04 8.57 11.68
CA SER A 105 -8.80 7.17 12.03
C SER A 105 -9.69 6.18 11.31
N ARG A 106 -10.88 6.56 10.95
CA ARG A 106 -11.79 5.64 10.28
C ARG A 106 -11.74 5.69 8.77
N ASP A 107 -10.98 6.63 8.22
CA ASP A 107 -10.87 6.74 6.77
C ASP A 107 -10.04 5.59 6.23
N PHE A 108 -10.26 5.25 4.99
CA PHE A 108 -9.35 4.33 4.31
C PHE A 108 -7.99 4.98 4.21
N LEU A 109 -6.96 4.17 4.35
CA LEU A 109 -5.60 4.67 4.25
C LEU A 109 -5.31 5.18 2.84
N PHE A 110 -5.82 4.48 1.84
CA PHE A 110 -5.60 4.87 0.45
C PHE A 110 -6.94 5.04 -0.27
N PRO A 111 -7.62 6.14 -0.02
CA PRO A 111 -8.92 6.35 -0.62
C PRO A 111 -8.81 6.60 -2.11
N SER A 112 -9.80 6.20 -2.84
CA SER A 112 -9.85 6.47 -4.25
C SER A 112 -10.14 7.92 -4.49
N GLN A 113 -9.66 8.44 -5.57
CA GLN A 113 -9.98 9.78 -5.92
C GLN A 113 -11.39 9.81 -6.42
N ARG A 114 -12.00 8.72 -6.80
CA ARG A 114 -13.29 8.73 -7.31
C ARG A 114 -14.15 8.33 -6.29
N ARG A 115 -15.32 8.58 -6.42
CA ARG A 115 -16.14 8.35 -5.50
C ARG A 115 -16.50 7.03 -5.30
N GLU A 116 -16.22 6.23 -5.95
CA GLU A 116 -16.59 4.98 -5.74
C GLU A 116 -16.10 4.58 -4.49
N HIS A 117 -15.51 5.32 -3.99
CA HIS A 117 -15.15 5.14 -2.74
C HIS A 117 -14.59 3.93 -2.41
N LYS A 118 -14.38 3.25 -3.14
CA LYS A 118 -13.67 2.21 -2.86
C LYS A 118 -12.33 2.64 -2.72
N ALA A 119 -11.43 2.00 -2.17
CA ALA A 119 -10.04 2.30 -2.16
C ALA A 119 -9.56 2.34 -3.57
N ILE A 120 -8.37 2.81 -3.81
CA ILE A 120 -7.84 2.90 -5.14
C ILE A 120 -7.92 1.54 -5.77
N SER A 121 -8.31 1.43 -7.00
CA SER A 121 -8.52 0.16 -7.62
C SER A 121 -7.22 -0.57 -7.85
N TYR A 122 -7.28 -1.88 -7.87
CA TYR A 122 -6.10 -2.69 -8.13
C TYR A 122 -5.49 -2.30 -9.47
N LYS A 123 -6.31 -2.01 -10.45
CA LYS A 123 -5.83 -1.62 -11.75
C LYS A 123 -4.99 -0.36 -11.69
N LEU A 124 -5.46 0.65 -10.99
CA LEU A 124 -4.71 1.86 -10.83
C LEU A 124 -3.41 1.62 -10.08
N PHE A 125 -3.45 0.78 -9.09
CA PHE A 125 -2.27 0.44 -8.32
C PHE A 125 -1.22 -0.20 -9.23
N VAL A 126 -1.61 -1.17 -10.01
CA VAL A 126 -0.69 -1.85 -10.92
C VAL A 126 -0.14 -0.89 -11.96
N LEU A 127 -0.96 -0.04 -12.50
CA LEU A 127 -0.51 0.93 -13.49
C LEU A 127 0.49 1.90 -12.90
N SER A 128 0.29 2.31 -11.67
CA SER A 128 1.23 3.20 -11.04
C SER A 128 2.56 2.53 -10.82
N LEU A 129 2.58 1.26 -10.50
CA LEU A 129 3.83 0.55 -10.29
C LEU A 129 4.55 0.26 -11.58
N SER A 130 3.84 0.15 -12.67
CA SER A 130 4.47 -0.20 -13.92
C SER A 130 4.88 0.97 -14.76
N SER A 131 4.48 2.12 -14.45
CA SER A 131 4.86 3.27 -15.29
C SER A 131 6.17 3.92 -14.87
#